data_856885de9fa8ddcbd57c25e02ff69220
#
_entry.id   856885de9fa8ddcbd57c25e02ff69220
#
_cell.length_a   1.000
_cell.length_b   1.000
_cell.length_c   1.000
_cell.angle_alpha   90.00
_cell.angle_beta   90.00
_cell.angle_gamma   90.00
#
_symmetry.space_group_name_H-M   'P 1'
#
loop_
_entity.id
_entity.type
_entity.pdbx_description
1 polymer ?
#
loop_
_entity_poly.entity_id
_entity_poly.type
_entity_poly.pdbx_seq_one_letter_code
_entity_poly.pdbx_strand_id
1 'polypeptide(L)'
;MKRLSFMLATLAATAALHAAPQVDVVATGLNNPRGLAFAPNGQLFVAEAGSGGNGRCLVLADGRSACYGETGALTRVDPRGVNPPKRIITGLPSVAGQPDGFGGTGPQNIAFSRDGRAALAMGLGADAPARNGVGRKAWLFGKVLQLSLHGGPVLAAADIATYEFTHNPVPGGADSNPNGVAIAPGQTVVADAGANAVFSIAANRSITTLAAFPPRLVPAPPSLALPPGATIPMQSVPTTVVDGRDGWLYVGELTGFPFPVGGANVYRMAPDGALLQTYASGFTNIVALAFDSWQRLYVLEIGNGPSFGAPPLRPPGRLIRVNPDGSRTVVYDQLFYPGGLAIGEDNAAYVTNNGVVPGPIPGGQFAAGGTVLRIRLD
;
A
#
# COMPACT_ATOMS: atom_id res chain seq x y z
N MET A 1 -32.55 2.00 -66.88
CA MET A 1 -32.02 2.70 -65.73
C MET A 1 -32.46 1.96 -64.48
N LYS A 2 -31.54 1.13 -63.89
CA LYS A 2 -31.85 0.38 -62.64
C LYS A 2 -31.32 1.20 -61.46
N ARG A 3 -32.18 1.62 -60.56
CA ARG A 3 -31.81 2.30 -59.30
C ARG A 3 -31.37 1.25 -58.28
N LEU A 4 -30.12 1.32 -57.87
CA LEU A 4 -29.59 0.56 -56.73
C LEU A 4 -29.89 1.34 -55.44
N SER A 5 -30.74 0.78 -54.59
CA SER A 5 -30.97 1.31 -53.22
C SER A 5 -29.94 0.70 -52.26
N PHE A 6 -29.06 1.53 -51.73
CA PHE A 6 -28.16 1.15 -50.62
C PHE A 6 -28.94 1.26 -49.30
N MET A 7 -29.16 0.14 -48.61
CA MET A 7 -29.61 0.11 -47.23
C MET A 7 -28.38 0.31 -46.33
N LEU A 8 -28.34 1.43 -45.60
CA LEU A 8 -27.40 1.68 -44.52
C LEU A 8 -27.94 0.96 -43.27
N ALA A 9 -27.27 -0.11 -42.84
CA ALA A 9 -27.53 -0.76 -41.56
C ALA A 9 -26.77 0.01 -40.48
N THR A 10 -27.46 0.76 -39.66
CA THR A 10 -26.92 1.38 -38.43
C THR A 10 -26.79 0.32 -37.34
N LEU A 11 -25.58 -0.11 -37.04
CA LEU A 11 -25.27 -0.86 -35.81
C LEU A 11 -25.41 0.09 -34.60
N ALA A 12 -26.48 -0.05 -33.84
CA ALA A 12 -26.60 0.57 -32.53
C ALA A 12 -25.75 -0.25 -31.54
N ALA A 13 -24.59 0.27 -31.16
CA ALA A 13 -23.82 -0.26 -30.04
C ALA A 13 -24.60 0.03 -28.75
N THR A 14 -25.23 -0.98 -28.15
CA THR A 14 -25.79 -0.91 -26.81
C THR A 14 -24.63 -0.88 -25.83
N ALA A 15 -24.31 0.31 -25.31
CA ALA A 15 -23.45 0.43 -24.12
C ALA A 15 -24.21 -0.24 -22.96
N ALA A 16 -23.69 -1.36 -22.45
CA ALA A 16 -24.17 -1.96 -21.23
C ALA A 16 -23.94 -0.96 -20.09
N LEU A 17 -24.98 -0.38 -19.55
CA LEU A 17 -24.92 0.37 -18.29
C LEU A 17 -24.54 -0.63 -17.20
N HIS A 18 -23.27 -0.65 -16.82
CA HIS A 18 -22.84 -1.33 -15.60
C HIS A 18 -23.43 -0.54 -14.43
N ALA A 19 -24.22 -1.21 -13.59
CA ALA A 19 -24.69 -0.60 -12.34
C ALA A 19 -23.45 -0.25 -11.49
N ALA A 20 -23.51 0.90 -10.80
CA ALA A 20 -22.44 1.25 -9.86
C ALA A 20 -22.29 0.13 -8.83
N PRO A 21 -21.03 -0.24 -8.47
CA PRO A 21 -20.80 -1.33 -7.51
C PRO A 21 -21.44 -1.00 -6.16
N GLN A 22 -22.00 -2.01 -5.50
CA GLN A 22 -22.48 -1.84 -4.13
C GLN A 22 -21.27 -1.64 -3.21
N VAL A 23 -21.30 -0.56 -2.41
CA VAL A 23 -20.24 -0.21 -1.46
C VAL A 23 -20.85 -0.06 -0.07
N ASP A 24 -20.34 -0.84 0.87
CA ASP A 24 -20.73 -0.83 2.29
C ASP A 24 -19.56 -0.33 3.14
N VAL A 25 -19.82 0.49 4.18
CA VAL A 25 -18.83 0.85 5.20
C VAL A 25 -18.89 -0.19 6.30
N VAL A 26 -17.84 -1.01 6.46
CA VAL A 26 -17.81 -2.09 7.45
C VAL A 26 -17.02 -1.75 8.73
N ALA A 27 -16.21 -0.68 8.70
CA ALA A 27 -15.55 -0.15 9.88
C ALA A 27 -15.31 1.35 9.76
N THR A 28 -15.33 2.04 10.88
CA THR A 28 -15.04 3.48 11.04
C THR A 28 -14.17 3.71 12.26
N GLY A 29 -13.66 4.93 12.45
CA GLY A 29 -12.91 5.31 13.65
C GLY A 29 -11.47 4.77 13.70
N LEU A 30 -10.94 4.34 12.54
CA LEU A 30 -9.58 3.88 12.42
C LEU A 30 -8.60 5.06 12.36
N ASN A 31 -7.38 4.83 12.84
CA ASN A 31 -6.34 5.84 13.00
C ASN A 31 -5.23 5.64 11.96
N ASN A 32 -5.24 6.42 10.87
CA ASN A 32 -4.34 6.25 9.74
C ASN A 32 -4.29 4.77 9.27
N PRO A 33 -5.43 4.15 8.85
CA PRO A 33 -5.45 2.75 8.43
C PRO A 33 -4.63 2.54 7.17
N ARG A 34 -3.81 1.50 7.18
CA ARG A 34 -2.91 1.11 6.09
C ARG A 34 -3.34 -0.22 5.50
N GLY A 35 -2.42 -1.14 5.32
CA GLY A 35 -2.69 -2.46 4.79
C GLY A 35 -3.67 -3.27 5.64
N LEU A 36 -4.38 -4.18 4.99
CA LEU A 36 -5.31 -5.12 5.63
C LEU A 36 -5.20 -6.49 4.99
N ALA A 37 -5.53 -7.52 5.77
CA ALA A 37 -5.54 -8.90 5.29
C ALA A 37 -6.54 -9.77 6.04
N PHE A 38 -7.04 -10.79 5.36
CA PHE A 38 -7.79 -11.86 5.98
C PHE A 38 -6.83 -12.90 6.60
N ALA A 39 -7.08 -13.25 7.85
CA ALA A 39 -6.48 -14.43 8.46
C ALA A 39 -7.15 -15.71 7.92
N PRO A 40 -6.52 -16.90 8.05
CA PRO A 40 -7.09 -18.15 7.55
C PRO A 40 -8.45 -18.53 8.12
N ASN A 41 -8.82 -17.96 9.27
CA ASN A 41 -10.13 -18.15 9.90
C ASN A 41 -11.21 -17.18 9.42
N GLY A 42 -10.97 -16.42 8.35
CA GLY A 42 -11.88 -15.44 7.77
C GLY A 42 -11.99 -14.12 8.53
N GLN A 43 -11.21 -13.89 9.59
CA GLN A 43 -11.18 -12.61 10.30
C GLN A 43 -10.35 -11.59 9.50
N LEU A 44 -10.86 -10.36 9.39
CA LEU A 44 -10.16 -9.25 8.73
C LEU A 44 -9.36 -8.45 9.76
N PHE A 45 -8.11 -8.13 9.43
CA PHE A 45 -7.23 -7.32 10.27
C PHE A 45 -6.71 -6.11 9.49
N VAL A 46 -6.59 -4.97 10.18
CA VAL A 46 -6.11 -3.69 9.64
C VAL A 46 -4.91 -3.24 10.46
N ALA A 47 -3.83 -2.86 9.77
CA ALA A 47 -2.72 -2.14 10.36
C ALA A 47 -3.11 -0.64 10.48
N GLU A 48 -3.12 -0.10 11.70
CA GLU A 48 -3.30 1.32 11.97
C GLU A 48 -1.94 1.96 12.26
N ALA A 49 -1.49 2.87 11.40
CA ALA A 49 -0.19 3.52 11.56
C ALA A 49 -0.12 4.43 12.80
N GLY A 50 -1.28 4.81 13.34
CA GLY A 50 -1.36 5.70 14.50
C GLY A 50 -1.17 7.17 14.12
N SER A 51 -1.29 8.08 15.08
CA SER A 51 -1.25 9.54 14.90
C SER A 51 -0.01 10.19 15.55
N GLY A 52 1.06 9.41 15.78
CA GLY A 52 2.22 9.92 16.51
C GLY A 52 1.84 10.34 17.93
N GLY A 53 2.42 11.42 18.41
CA GLY A 53 2.16 11.98 19.74
C GLY A 53 3.07 13.14 20.06
N ASN A 54 3.22 13.44 21.36
CA ASN A 54 4.01 14.57 21.86
C ASN A 54 5.46 14.19 22.22
N GLY A 55 5.94 13.03 21.76
CA GLY A 55 7.32 12.59 21.98
C GLY A 55 8.31 13.35 21.09
N ARG A 56 9.58 12.92 21.11
CA ARG A 56 10.60 13.53 20.21
C ARG A 56 10.21 13.35 18.76
N CYS A 57 10.53 14.36 17.94
CA CYS A 57 10.29 14.32 16.51
C CYS A 57 11.55 13.86 15.77
N LEU A 58 11.36 13.20 14.64
CA LEU A 58 12.39 12.89 13.67
C LEU A 58 12.03 13.57 12.34
N VAL A 59 13.02 13.78 11.50
CA VAL A 59 12.84 14.27 10.13
C VAL A 59 12.78 13.05 9.22
N LEU A 60 11.68 12.92 8.49
CA LEU A 60 11.50 11.89 7.48
C LEU A 60 12.30 12.20 6.21
N ALA A 61 12.56 11.20 5.37
CA ALA A 61 13.30 11.37 4.12
C ALA A 61 12.66 12.38 3.15
N ASP A 62 11.34 12.60 3.24
CA ASP A 62 10.62 13.64 2.49
C ASP A 62 10.71 15.05 3.12
N GLY A 63 11.49 15.22 4.17
CA GLY A 63 11.74 16.49 4.86
C GLY A 63 10.68 16.86 5.89
N ARG A 64 9.60 16.09 6.06
CA ARG A 64 8.57 16.35 7.07
C ARG A 64 9.06 16.01 8.47
N SER A 65 8.71 16.85 9.45
CA SER A 65 8.89 16.54 10.88
C SER A 65 7.72 15.69 11.39
N ALA A 66 8.02 14.55 12.01
CA ALA A 66 7.03 13.64 12.57
C ALA A 66 7.39 13.27 14.01
N CYS A 67 6.42 13.40 14.93
CA CYS A 67 6.65 13.26 16.35
C CYS A 67 6.12 11.92 16.87
N TYR A 68 6.87 11.34 17.80
CA TYR A 68 6.66 10.00 18.33
C TYR A 68 5.45 9.92 19.29
N GLY A 69 4.73 8.81 19.16
CA GLY A 69 3.75 8.32 20.11
C GLY A 69 3.66 6.79 20.04
N GLU A 70 2.87 6.21 20.92
CA GLU A 70 2.57 4.78 20.95
C GLU A 70 1.08 4.56 20.59
N THR A 71 0.68 5.12 19.44
CA THR A 71 -0.71 5.14 18.96
C THR A 71 -0.99 4.17 17.81
N GLY A 72 0.03 3.47 17.33
CA GLY A 72 -0.12 2.40 16.33
C GLY A 72 -0.84 1.19 16.90
N ALA A 73 -1.58 0.47 16.03
CA ALA A 73 -2.38 -0.67 16.43
C ALA A 73 -2.53 -1.73 15.33
N LEU A 74 -2.92 -2.94 15.74
CA LEU A 74 -3.52 -3.95 14.86
C LEU A 74 -4.97 -4.14 15.28
N THR A 75 -5.89 -3.96 14.34
CA THR A 75 -7.32 -3.92 14.59
C THR A 75 -8.04 -5.02 13.83
N ARG A 76 -8.86 -5.80 14.55
CA ARG A 76 -9.77 -6.76 13.95
C ARG A 76 -11.07 -6.05 13.54
N VAL A 77 -11.52 -6.31 12.33
CA VAL A 77 -12.74 -5.78 11.73
C VAL A 77 -13.71 -6.93 11.42
N ASP A 78 -14.97 -6.75 11.71
CA ASP A 78 -16.02 -7.65 11.22
C ASP A 78 -16.29 -7.33 9.74
N PRO A 79 -16.02 -8.25 8.81
CA PRO A 79 -16.20 -7.97 7.38
C PRO A 79 -17.67 -7.73 6.98
N ARG A 80 -18.63 -8.09 7.84
CA ARG A 80 -20.06 -7.82 7.64
C ARG A 80 -20.49 -6.46 8.19
N GLY A 81 -19.61 -5.75 8.93
CA GLY A 81 -19.93 -4.47 9.55
C GLY A 81 -20.93 -4.53 10.71
N VAL A 82 -21.22 -5.72 11.26
CA VAL A 82 -22.19 -5.89 12.36
C VAL A 82 -21.57 -5.50 13.70
N ASN A 83 -20.30 -5.88 13.91
CA ASN A 83 -19.59 -5.59 15.14
C ASN A 83 -18.60 -4.45 14.94
N PRO A 84 -18.42 -3.56 15.95
CA PRO A 84 -17.45 -2.48 15.86
C PRO A 84 -16.02 -3.02 15.78
N PRO A 85 -15.09 -2.28 15.16
CA PRO A 85 -13.69 -2.67 15.08
C PRO A 85 -13.09 -2.77 16.48
N LYS A 86 -12.22 -3.77 16.70
CA LYS A 86 -11.55 -4.03 18.00
C LYS A 86 -10.03 -4.02 17.82
N ARG A 87 -9.35 -3.05 18.45
CA ARG A 87 -7.89 -3.05 18.54
C ARG A 87 -7.42 -4.21 19.41
N ILE A 88 -6.69 -5.15 18.80
CA ILE A 88 -6.21 -6.38 19.48
C ILE A 88 -4.76 -6.25 19.94
N ILE A 89 -3.97 -5.40 19.26
CA ILE A 89 -2.64 -4.98 19.67
C ILE A 89 -2.65 -3.45 19.66
N THR A 90 -2.21 -2.85 20.74
CA THR A 90 -2.15 -1.39 20.91
C THR A 90 -0.78 -0.96 21.41
N GLY A 91 -0.51 0.34 21.36
CA GLY A 91 0.74 0.89 21.87
C GLY A 91 1.94 0.52 20.99
N LEU A 92 1.74 0.25 19.71
CA LEU A 92 2.83 0.15 18.74
C LEU A 92 3.37 1.56 18.44
N PRO A 93 4.68 1.69 18.15
CA PRO A 93 5.26 2.99 17.85
C PRO A 93 4.67 3.59 16.59
N SER A 94 4.51 4.90 16.61
CA SER A 94 3.96 5.72 15.54
C SER A 94 4.67 7.06 15.51
N VAL A 95 4.90 7.61 14.34
CA VAL A 95 5.27 9.02 14.14
C VAL A 95 4.29 9.67 13.17
N ALA A 96 3.92 10.93 13.43
CA ALA A 96 3.05 11.69 12.54
C ALA A 96 3.31 13.18 12.68
N GLY A 97 2.90 13.96 11.67
CA GLY A 97 2.93 15.43 11.76
C GLY A 97 2.03 15.92 12.88
N GLN A 98 2.50 16.90 13.66
CA GLN A 98 1.76 17.49 14.76
C GLN A 98 1.36 18.92 14.42
N PRO A 99 0.22 19.44 14.98
CA PRO A 99 -0.66 18.78 15.97
C PRO A 99 -1.68 17.80 15.39
N ASP A 100 -1.82 17.74 14.08
CA ASP A 100 -2.99 17.12 13.42
C ASP A 100 -2.93 15.58 13.35
N GLY A 101 -1.74 14.98 13.44
CA GLY A 101 -1.54 13.53 13.39
C GLY A 101 -1.79 12.88 12.02
N PHE A 102 -1.89 13.67 10.94
CA PHE A 102 -2.07 13.16 9.58
C PHE A 102 -0.84 12.43 9.07
N GLY A 103 -1.07 11.45 8.18
CA GLY A 103 -0.01 10.76 7.46
C GLY A 103 0.91 9.93 8.36
N GLY A 104 0.38 9.33 9.41
CA GLY A 104 1.13 8.53 10.37
C GLY A 104 1.97 7.44 9.72
N THR A 105 3.17 7.20 10.26
CA THR A 105 4.07 6.09 9.95
C THR A 105 4.23 5.21 11.19
N GLY A 106 4.04 3.91 11.02
CA GLY A 106 4.04 2.92 12.10
C GLY A 106 3.73 1.55 11.52
N PRO A 107 2.72 0.80 12.02
CA PRO A 107 2.19 -0.38 11.33
C PRO A 107 1.72 -0.04 9.91
N GLN A 108 2.34 -0.66 8.89
CA GLN A 108 2.04 -0.37 7.47
C GLN A 108 1.25 -1.47 6.78
N ASN A 109 1.60 -2.73 6.99
CA ASN A 109 0.91 -3.83 6.33
C ASN A 109 1.00 -5.11 7.14
N ILE A 110 0.01 -5.98 6.98
CA ILE A 110 -0.11 -7.28 7.64
C ILE A 110 -0.31 -8.38 6.60
N ALA A 111 0.36 -9.50 6.78
CA ALA A 111 0.14 -10.72 6.00
C ALA A 111 -0.01 -11.94 6.91
N PHE A 112 -0.76 -12.92 6.45
CA PHE A 112 -0.96 -14.19 7.15
C PHE A 112 -0.50 -15.37 6.31
N SER A 113 0.18 -16.31 6.96
CA SER A 113 0.41 -17.65 6.40
C SER A 113 -0.82 -18.54 6.61
N ARG A 114 -0.89 -19.63 5.86
CA ARG A 114 -2.00 -20.60 5.97
C ARG A 114 -2.11 -21.26 7.36
N ASP A 115 -1.00 -21.34 8.10
CA ASP A 115 -0.94 -21.88 9.47
C ASP A 115 -1.21 -20.80 10.55
N GLY A 116 -1.62 -19.58 10.14
CA GLY A 116 -2.05 -18.50 11.04
C GLY A 116 -0.93 -17.66 11.66
N ARG A 117 0.33 -17.85 11.22
CA ARG A 117 1.39 -16.89 11.55
C ARG A 117 1.14 -15.57 10.84
N ALA A 118 1.42 -14.46 11.53
CA ALA A 118 1.27 -13.13 10.99
C ALA A 118 2.60 -12.40 10.92
N ALA A 119 2.81 -11.65 9.84
CA ALA A 119 3.93 -10.73 9.66
C ALA A 119 3.39 -9.31 9.53
N LEU A 120 3.87 -8.39 10.36
CA LEU A 120 3.49 -6.98 10.37
C LEU A 120 4.71 -6.13 9.96
N ALA A 121 4.60 -5.40 8.86
CA ALA A 121 5.61 -4.44 8.44
C ALA A 121 5.46 -3.14 9.25
N MET A 122 6.58 -2.65 9.79
CA MET A 122 6.67 -1.39 10.54
C MET A 122 7.45 -0.38 9.71
N GLY A 123 6.79 0.67 9.24
CA GLY A 123 7.43 1.76 8.52
C GLY A 123 8.42 2.54 9.38
N LEU A 124 9.29 3.31 8.72
CA LEU A 124 10.17 4.28 9.36
C LEU A 124 10.19 5.60 8.56
N GLY A 125 10.51 5.54 7.28
CA GLY A 125 10.60 6.71 6.39
C GLY A 125 11.84 7.56 6.66
N ALA A 126 12.92 6.94 7.14
CA ALA A 126 14.20 7.55 7.43
C ALA A 126 15.30 6.47 7.48
N ASP A 127 16.55 6.86 7.70
CA ASP A 127 17.63 5.92 7.96
C ASP A 127 17.47 5.18 9.31
N ALA A 128 18.13 4.03 9.46
CA ALA A 128 18.00 3.24 10.68
C ALA A 128 18.45 3.97 11.95
N PRO A 129 19.51 4.78 11.97
CA PRO A 129 19.93 5.60 13.12
C PRO A 129 18.88 6.61 13.57
N ALA A 130 18.05 7.16 12.67
CA ALA A 130 17.06 8.19 13.01
C ALA A 130 16.05 7.76 14.09
N ARG A 131 15.78 6.46 14.22
CA ARG A 131 14.87 5.94 15.26
C ARG A 131 15.48 5.95 16.67
N ASN A 132 16.82 6.13 16.79
CA ASN A 132 17.49 6.05 18.10
C ASN A 132 17.13 7.23 18.99
N GLY A 133 16.72 6.94 20.23
CA GLY A 133 16.36 7.96 21.22
C GLY A 133 15.08 8.73 20.94
N VAL A 134 14.29 8.35 19.92
CA VAL A 134 13.01 8.98 19.59
C VAL A 134 11.93 8.58 20.59
N GLY A 135 11.93 7.34 21.05
CA GLY A 135 11.00 6.85 22.04
C GLY A 135 11.27 5.41 22.47
N ARG A 136 10.55 4.96 23.50
CA ARG A 136 10.80 3.68 24.16
C ARG A 136 10.70 2.46 23.23
N LYS A 137 9.74 2.48 22.31
CA LYS A 137 9.51 1.39 21.34
C LYS A 137 9.97 1.74 19.91
N ALA A 138 10.65 2.86 19.73
CA ALA A 138 11.10 3.31 18.42
C ALA A 138 12.03 2.32 17.71
N TRP A 139 12.69 1.44 18.48
CA TRP A 139 13.50 0.34 17.96
C TRP A 139 12.72 -0.67 17.09
N LEU A 140 11.37 -0.64 17.12
CA LEU A 140 10.50 -1.45 16.26
C LEU A 140 10.30 -0.85 14.86
N PHE A 141 10.54 0.45 14.66
CA PHE A 141 10.46 1.04 13.33
C PHE A 141 11.46 0.42 12.36
N GLY A 142 11.07 0.29 11.10
CA GLY A 142 11.89 -0.29 10.05
C GLY A 142 12.07 -1.80 10.17
N LYS A 143 11.18 -2.49 10.90
CA LYS A 143 11.25 -3.94 11.12
C LYS A 143 10.03 -4.67 10.58
N VAL A 144 10.19 -5.97 10.42
CA VAL A 144 9.07 -6.90 10.31
C VAL A 144 8.88 -7.59 11.65
N LEU A 145 7.65 -7.56 12.16
CA LEU A 145 7.27 -8.20 13.41
C LEU A 145 6.56 -9.51 13.11
N GLN A 146 6.90 -10.55 13.84
CA GLN A 146 6.15 -11.80 13.85
C GLN A 146 5.14 -11.77 15.00
N LEU A 147 3.89 -12.06 14.68
CA LEU A 147 2.77 -12.00 15.62
C LEU A 147 2.11 -13.38 15.71
N SER A 148 1.54 -13.66 16.90
CA SER A 148 0.62 -14.77 17.10
C SER A 148 -0.76 -14.20 17.43
N LEU A 149 -1.79 -14.60 16.68
CA LEU A 149 -3.17 -14.19 16.96
C LEU A 149 -3.76 -14.87 18.20
N HIS A 150 -3.10 -15.90 18.72
CA HIS A 150 -3.52 -16.63 19.92
C HIS A 150 -2.96 -15.98 21.22
N GLY A 151 -2.35 -14.82 21.10
CA GLY A 151 -1.63 -14.16 22.18
C GLY A 151 -0.14 -14.55 22.22
N GLY A 152 0.65 -13.78 22.92
CA GLY A 152 2.08 -13.97 23.03
C GLY A 152 2.86 -12.67 22.75
N PRO A 153 4.17 -12.68 22.92
CA PRO A 153 4.98 -11.50 22.69
C PRO A 153 5.03 -11.14 21.20
N VAL A 154 5.06 -9.85 20.91
CA VAL A 154 5.43 -9.32 19.61
C VAL A 154 6.94 -9.50 19.44
N LEU A 155 7.34 -10.31 18.46
CA LEU A 155 8.75 -10.58 18.20
C LEU A 155 9.20 -9.83 16.95
N ALA A 156 10.35 -9.14 17.02
CA ALA A 156 11.00 -8.64 15.82
C ALA A 156 11.57 -9.82 15.04
N ALA A 157 11.05 -10.07 13.84
CA ALA A 157 11.55 -11.14 12.96
C ALA A 157 12.80 -10.69 12.23
N ALA A 158 12.83 -9.43 11.70
CA ALA A 158 13.93 -8.92 10.91
C ALA A 158 14.03 -7.40 11.04
N ASP A 159 15.26 -6.86 10.98
CA ASP A 159 15.55 -5.43 11.00
C ASP A 159 15.92 -4.96 9.59
N ILE A 160 14.90 -4.62 8.82
CA ILE A 160 15.03 -4.23 7.41
C ILE A 160 15.79 -2.91 7.29
N ALA A 161 15.48 -1.92 8.16
CA ALA A 161 16.15 -0.63 8.10
C ALA A 161 17.66 -0.73 8.38
N THR A 162 18.09 -1.57 9.34
CA THR A 162 19.52 -1.79 9.57
C THR A 162 20.19 -2.53 8.40
N TYR A 163 19.48 -3.50 7.80
CA TYR A 163 20.00 -4.20 6.62
C TYR A 163 20.16 -3.22 5.45
N GLU A 164 19.14 -2.41 5.17
CA GLU A 164 19.17 -1.38 4.12
C GLU A 164 20.32 -0.40 4.37
N PHE A 165 20.43 0.17 5.59
CA PHE A 165 21.46 1.12 5.96
C PHE A 165 22.89 0.60 5.73
N THR A 166 23.11 -0.71 5.89
CA THR A 166 24.42 -1.34 5.72
C THR A 166 24.73 -1.81 4.30
N HIS A 167 23.70 -2.16 3.51
CA HIS A 167 23.87 -2.72 2.16
C HIS A 167 23.51 -1.74 1.04
N ASN A 168 22.58 -0.81 1.30
CA ASN A 168 22.09 0.24 0.40
C ASN A 168 21.97 -0.25 -1.07
N PRO A 169 21.03 -1.17 -1.37
CA PRO A 169 20.98 -1.87 -2.66
C PRO A 169 20.67 -0.95 -3.85
N VAL A 170 20.09 0.23 -3.60
CA VAL A 170 19.92 1.30 -4.58
C VAL A 170 20.74 2.50 -4.12
N PRO A 171 21.85 2.85 -4.81
CA PRO A 171 22.70 3.96 -4.40
C PRO A 171 21.94 5.28 -4.23
N GLY A 172 22.19 5.95 -3.12
CA GLY A 172 21.55 7.21 -2.71
C GLY A 172 21.74 7.44 -1.21
N GLY A 173 20.87 8.21 -0.59
CA GLY A 173 20.78 8.27 0.86
C GLY A 173 20.07 7.01 1.38
N ALA A 174 20.57 6.42 2.46
CA ALA A 174 19.87 5.32 3.10
C ALA A 174 18.50 5.81 3.64
N ASP A 175 17.45 5.15 3.21
CA ASP A 175 16.07 5.42 3.65
C ASP A 175 15.29 4.10 3.64
N SER A 176 14.70 3.74 4.76
CA SER A 176 13.93 2.51 4.87
C SER A 176 12.50 2.82 5.31
N ASN A 177 11.56 2.28 4.57
CA ASN A 177 10.15 2.36 4.90
C ASN A 177 9.44 1.04 4.50
N PRO A 178 9.62 -0.06 5.27
CA PRO A 178 8.92 -1.31 5.02
C PRO A 178 7.41 -1.08 4.92
N ASN A 179 6.86 -1.22 3.72
CA ASN A 179 5.47 -0.86 3.42
C ASN A 179 4.62 -2.10 3.13
N GLY A 180 5.00 -2.89 2.12
CA GLY A 180 4.31 -4.12 1.76
C GLY A 180 4.94 -5.34 2.40
N VAL A 181 4.13 -6.33 2.82
CA VAL A 181 4.62 -7.62 3.32
C VAL A 181 3.76 -8.76 2.77
N ALA A 182 4.41 -9.86 2.39
CA ALA A 182 3.78 -11.11 1.99
C ALA A 182 4.46 -12.29 2.66
N ILE A 183 3.73 -13.36 2.93
CA ILE A 183 4.29 -14.64 3.37
C ILE A 183 4.17 -15.61 2.21
N ALA A 184 5.32 -15.92 1.61
CA ALA A 184 5.47 -16.89 0.53
C ALA A 184 6.03 -18.22 1.07
N PRO A 185 6.00 -19.31 0.30
CA PRO A 185 6.60 -20.57 0.72
C PRO A 185 8.07 -20.40 1.13
N GLY A 186 8.38 -20.72 2.40
CA GLY A 186 9.74 -20.70 2.95
C GLY A 186 10.29 -19.32 3.34
N GLN A 187 9.58 -18.22 3.08
CA GLN A 187 10.09 -16.87 3.34
C GLN A 187 8.99 -15.86 3.64
N THR A 188 9.36 -14.75 4.29
CA THR A 188 8.57 -13.53 4.33
C THR A 188 9.21 -12.51 3.38
N VAL A 189 8.43 -11.90 2.52
CA VAL A 189 8.90 -10.93 1.52
C VAL A 189 8.40 -9.54 1.88
N VAL A 190 9.27 -8.54 1.76
CA VAL A 190 9.00 -7.16 2.14
C VAL A 190 9.32 -6.22 0.99
N ALA A 191 8.35 -5.40 0.59
CA ALA A 191 8.59 -4.25 -0.27
C ALA A 191 8.91 -3.05 0.62
N ASP A 192 10.11 -2.51 0.48
CA ASP A 192 10.57 -1.33 1.19
C ASP A 192 10.55 -0.12 0.26
N ALA A 193 9.62 0.78 0.56
CA ALA A 193 9.35 1.95 -0.27
C ALA A 193 10.50 2.98 -0.24
N GLY A 194 11.18 3.12 0.90
CA GLY A 194 12.33 4.01 1.03
C GLY A 194 13.56 3.44 0.34
N ALA A 195 13.91 2.18 0.63
CA ALA A 195 15.05 1.49 0.04
C ALA A 195 14.94 1.28 -1.48
N ASN A 196 13.77 1.50 -2.08
CA ASN A 196 13.49 1.14 -3.47
C ASN A 196 13.85 -0.32 -3.79
N ALA A 197 13.54 -1.23 -2.87
CA ALA A 197 13.95 -2.63 -2.95
C ALA A 197 12.90 -3.59 -2.38
N VAL A 198 13.05 -4.86 -2.74
CA VAL A 198 12.30 -5.97 -2.15
C VAL A 198 13.29 -6.90 -1.47
N PHE A 199 12.99 -7.26 -0.24
CA PHE A 199 13.81 -8.12 0.61
C PHE A 199 13.10 -9.43 0.93
N SER A 200 13.87 -10.51 1.08
CA SER A 200 13.45 -11.79 1.64
C SER A 200 13.95 -11.92 3.07
N ILE A 201 13.12 -12.48 3.93
CA ILE A 201 13.43 -12.90 5.29
C ILE A 201 13.25 -14.41 5.36
N ALA A 202 14.33 -15.15 5.50
CA ALA A 202 14.30 -16.60 5.64
C ALA A 202 13.84 -17.04 7.04
N ALA A 203 13.56 -18.32 7.22
CA ALA A 203 13.13 -18.87 8.51
C ALA A 203 14.17 -18.67 9.65
N ASN A 204 15.46 -18.63 9.33
CA ASN A 204 16.54 -18.32 10.25
C ASN A 204 16.73 -16.81 10.50
N ARG A 205 15.83 -15.97 9.95
CA ARG A 205 15.82 -14.50 10.02
C ARG A 205 16.93 -13.80 9.23
N SER A 206 17.69 -14.51 8.39
CA SER A 206 18.61 -13.85 7.46
C SER A 206 17.80 -13.04 6.43
N ILE A 207 18.34 -11.87 6.07
CA ILE A 207 17.74 -10.97 5.08
C ILE A 207 18.61 -11.03 3.83
N THR A 208 17.96 -11.06 2.66
CA THR A 208 18.59 -10.94 1.35
C THR A 208 17.80 -9.97 0.47
N THR A 209 18.50 -9.24 -0.40
CA THR A 209 17.85 -8.40 -1.43
C THR A 209 17.41 -9.32 -2.57
N LEU A 210 16.08 -9.34 -2.85
CA LEU A 210 15.50 -10.05 -4.00
C LEU A 210 15.50 -9.20 -5.26
N ALA A 211 15.18 -7.91 -5.12
CA ALA A 211 15.16 -6.98 -6.25
C ALA A 211 15.51 -5.57 -5.76
N ALA A 212 16.23 -4.84 -6.59
CA ALA A 212 16.52 -3.41 -6.45
C ALA A 212 15.97 -2.67 -7.66
N PHE A 213 15.36 -1.52 -7.44
CA PHE A 213 14.71 -0.72 -8.46
C PHE A 213 15.43 0.63 -8.59
N PRO A 214 16.47 0.73 -9.43
CA PRO A 214 17.18 2.00 -9.63
C PRO A 214 16.25 3.06 -10.23
N PRO A 215 16.53 4.36 -9.99
CA PRO A 215 15.75 5.45 -10.55
C PRO A 215 15.67 5.38 -12.08
N ARG A 216 14.50 5.72 -12.62
CA ARG A 216 14.26 5.85 -14.07
C ARG A 216 14.24 7.33 -14.45
N LEU A 217 14.79 7.67 -15.64
CA LEU A 217 14.65 9.03 -16.18
C LEU A 217 13.23 9.22 -16.73
N VAL A 218 12.58 10.30 -16.27
CA VAL A 218 11.25 10.72 -16.72
C VAL A 218 11.28 12.19 -17.12
N PRO A 219 10.36 12.67 -17.99
CA PRO A 219 10.27 14.08 -18.31
C PRO A 219 10.14 14.95 -17.06
N ALA A 220 10.92 16.02 -17.00
CA ALA A 220 10.83 16.98 -15.91
C ALA A 220 9.47 17.70 -15.95
N PRO A 221 8.79 17.87 -14.79
CA PRO A 221 7.55 18.62 -14.74
C PRO A 221 7.79 20.11 -15.01
N PRO A 222 6.82 20.83 -15.60
CA PRO A 222 6.97 22.26 -15.90
C PRO A 222 7.28 23.12 -14.66
N SER A 223 6.88 22.68 -13.48
CA SER A 223 7.13 23.37 -12.21
C SER A 223 8.62 23.54 -11.86
N LEU A 224 9.51 22.74 -12.45
CA LEU A 224 10.96 22.85 -12.24
C LEU A 224 11.61 23.88 -13.15
N ALA A 225 10.90 24.46 -14.12
CA ALA A 225 11.41 25.44 -15.07
C ALA A 225 12.75 25.04 -15.74
N LEU A 226 12.93 23.74 -16.00
CA LEU A 226 14.09 23.20 -16.71
C LEU A 226 13.92 23.36 -18.24
N PRO A 227 15.01 23.32 -19.03
CA PRO A 227 14.92 23.39 -20.49
C PRO A 227 13.95 22.34 -21.08
N PRO A 228 13.28 22.64 -22.21
CA PRO A 228 12.42 21.70 -22.91
C PRO A 228 13.15 20.37 -23.20
N GLY A 229 12.49 19.23 -22.93
CA GLY A 229 13.08 17.91 -23.11
C GLY A 229 13.99 17.44 -21.96
N ALA A 230 14.18 18.23 -20.90
CA ALA A 230 14.92 17.82 -19.73
C ALA A 230 14.23 16.62 -19.03
N THR A 231 15.06 15.73 -18.50
CA THR A 231 14.61 14.58 -17.70
C THR A 231 15.19 14.66 -16.29
N ILE A 232 14.48 14.05 -15.34
CA ILE A 232 14.92 13.90 -13.95
C ILE A 232 14.82 12.45 -13.51
N PRO A 233 15.63 12.00 -12.54
CA PRO A 233 15.51 10.69 -11.96
C PRO A 233 14.22 10.58 -11.12
N MET A 234 13.44 9.52 -11.34
CA MET A 234 12.26 9.16 -10.56
C MET A 234 12.52 7.83 -9.86
N GLN A 235 12.34 7.80 -8.55
CA GLN A 235 12.42 6.57 -7.75
C GLN A 235 11.21 5.67 -8.02
N SER A 236 11.39 4.35 -7.87
CA SER A 236 10.33 3.36 -8.05
C SER A 236 9.32 3.37 -6.90
N VAL A 237 9.78 3.42 -5.67
CA VAL A 237 8.95 3.39 -4.45
C VAL A 237 8.02 2.16 -4.42
N PRO A 238 8.54 0.92 -4.30
CA PRO A 238 7.72 -0.29 -4.23
C PRO A 238 6.94 -0.29 -2.90
N THR A 239 5.62 -0.21 -2.99
CA THR A 239 4.74 -0.08 -1.82
C THR A 239 4.07 -1.38 -1.42
N THR A 240 3.97 -2.34 -2.32
CA THR A 240 3.24 -3.58 -2.08
C THR A 240 3.92 -4.77 -2.73
N VAL A 241 3.84 -5.92 -2.06
CA VAL A 241 4.22 -7.22 -2.60
C VAL A 241 3.16 -8.24 -2.22
N VAL A 242 2.77 -9.10 -3.17
CA VAL A 242 1.81 -10.18 -2.96
C VAL A 242 2.31 -11.49 -3.58
N ASP A 243 1.97 -12.60 -2.94
CA ASP A 243 2.14 -13.95 -3.51
C ASP A 243 0.98 -14.21 -4.50
N GLY A 244 1.31 -14.39 -5.77
CA GLY A 244 0.34 -14.66 -6.83
C GLY A 244 -0.26 -16.06 -6.77
N ARG A 245 0.27 -16.97 -5.91
CA ARG A 245 -0.12 -18.39 -5.82
C ARG A 245 0.10 -19.19 -7.10
N ASP A 246 0.66 -18.56 -8.12
CA ASP A 246 1.09 -19.13 -9.41
C ASP A 246 2.61 -19.40 -9.45
N GLY A 247 3.28 -19.26 -8.30
CA GLY A 247 4.72 -19.38 -8.14
C GLY A 247 5.48 -18.07 -8.36
N TRP A 248 4.80 -16.95 -8.53
CA TRP A 248 5.39 -15.64 -8.72
C TRP A 248 5.02 -14.66 -7.59
N LEU A 249 5.92 -13.74 -7.30
CA LEU A 249 5.66 -12.57 -6.47
C LEU A 249 5.32 -11.38 -7.37
N TYR A 250 4.34 -10.57 -6.96
CA TYR A 250 3.94 -9.37 -7.68
C TYR A 250 4.21 -8.15 -6.83
N VAL A 251 4.85 -7.14 -7.44
CA VAL A 251 5.27 -5.91 -6.76
C VAL A 251 4.65 -4.71 -7.47
N GLY A 252 3.97 -3.86 -6.72
CA GLY A 252 3.42 -2.60 -7.22
C GLY A 252 4.24 -1.42 -6.76
N GLU A 253 4.49 -0.46 -7.66
CA GLU A 253 5.23 0.76 -7.35
C GLU A 253 4.31 1.99 -7.26
N LEU A 254 4.59 2.85 -6.27
CA LEU A 254 3.92 4.14 -6.14
C LEU A 254 4.49 5.15 -7.14
N THR A 255 5.77 5.10 -7.41
CA THR A 255 6.66 6.10 -8.00
C THR A 255 6.98 7.28 -7.07
N GLY A 256 8.16 7.85 -7.23
CA GLY A 256 8.58 9.09 -6.59
C GLY A 256 8.20 10.33 -7.42
N PHE A 257 8.66 11.50 -6.96
CA PHE A 257 8.51 12.74 -7.73
C PHE A 257 9.05 12.56 -9.16
N PRO A 258 8.34 13.01 -10.19
CA PRO A 258 7.19 13.93 -10.20
C PRO A 258 5.82 13.22 -10.16
N PHE A 259 5.72 11.95 -9.79
CA PHE A 259 4.47 11.17 -9.73
C PHE A 259 3.70 11.17 -11.05
N PRO A 260 4.31 10.75 -12.15
CA PRO A 260 3.68 10.88 -13.47
C PRO A 260 2.45 10.00 -13.59
N VAL A 261 1.40 10.53 -14.21
CA VAL A 261 0.21 9.75 -14.56
C VAL A 261 0.61 8.62 -15.51
N GLY A 262 0.21 7.40 -15.19
CA GLY A 262 0.57 6.22 -15.98
C GLY A 262 2.02 5.76 -15.82
N GLY A 263 2.79 6.35 -14.89
CA GLY A 263 4.21 6.04 -14.70
C GLY A 263 4.49 4.82 -13.82
N ALA A 264 3.49 4.28 -13.14
CA ALA A 264 3.62 3.17 -12.23
C ALA A 264 3.43 1.81 -12.92
N ASN A 265 4.20 0.81 -12.46
CA ASN A 265 4.18 -0.55 -12.97
C ASN A 265 3.80 -1.55 -11.89
N VAL A 266 3.27 -2.67 -12.34
CA VAL A 266 3.25 -3.93 -11.60
C VAL A 266 4.36 -4.80 -12.17
N TYR A 267 5.28 -5.24 -11.32
CA TYR A 267 6.31 -6.21 -11.68
C TYR A 267 5.90 -7.59 -11.18
N ARG A 268 6.37 -8.63 -11.86
CA ARG A 268 6.39 -9.98 -11.30
C ARG A 268 7.83 -10.46 -11.22
N MET A 269 8.14 -11.22 -10.18
CA MET A 269 9.47 -11.75 -9.96
C MET A 269 9.41 -13.17 -9.44
N ALA A 270 10.46 -13.96 -9.75
CA ALA A 270 10.63 -15.27 -9.16
C ALA A 270 10.86 -15.16 -7.64
N PRO A 271 10.42 -16.14 -6.82
CA PRO A 271 10.57 -16.09 -5.36
C PRO A 271 12.02 -15.98 -4.87
N ASP A 272 12.98 -16.39 -5.69
CA ASP A 272 14.43 -16.29 -5.42
C ASP A 272 15.06 -14.98 -5.95
N GLY A 273 14.27 -14.13 -6.60
CA GLY A 273 14.74 -12.89 -7.21
C GLY A 273 15.45 -13.05 -8.58
N ALA A 274 15.64 -14.28 -9.07
CA ALA A 274 16.42 -14.56 -10.29
C ALA A 274 15.80 -13.96 -11.55
N LEU A 275 14.50 -13.72 -11.58
CA LEU A 275 13.79 -13.12 -12.70
C LEU A 275 12.85 -12.02 -12.22
N LEU A 276 13.06 -10.81 -12.75
CA LEU A 276 12.20 -9.64 -12.54
C LEU A 276 11.75 -9.09 -13.90
N GLN A 277 10.45 -8.93 -14.08
CA GLN A 277 9.89 -8.39 -15.34
C GLN A 277 8.65 -7.53 -15.09
N THR A 278 8.42 -6.55 -15.96
CA THR A 278 7.16 -5.79 -15.95
C THR A 278 6.02 -6.70 -16.35
N TYR A 279 5.03 -6.84 -15.46
CA TYR A 279 3.81 -7.61 -15.71
C TYR A 279 2.72 -6.75 -16.35
N ALA A 280 2.51 -5.54 -15.82
CA ALA A 280 1.59 -4.56 -16.36
C ALA A 280 2.10 -3.15 -16.06
N SER A 281 1.87 -2.19 -16.97
CA SER A 281 2.39 -0.81 -16.87
C SER A 281 1.27 0.20 -17.08
N GLY A 282 1.52 1.48 -16.82
CA GLY A 282 0.58 2.58 -17.09
C GLY A 282 -0.44 2.77 -15.96
N PHE A 283 -0.13 2.39 -14.73
CA PHE A 283 -0.87 2.75 -13.53
C PHE A 283 -0.38 4.06 -12.94
N THR A 284 -1.12 4.57 -11.95
CA THR A 284 -0.77 5.82 -11.28
C THR A 284 -0.76 5.61 -9.77
N ASN A 285 0.43 5.71 -9.16
CA ASN A 285 0.58 5.68 -7.70
C ASN A 285 -0.07 4.44 -7.05
N ILE A 286 0.41 3.24 -7.38
CA ILE A 286 -0.09 1.97 -6.80
C ILE A 286 0.26 1.93 -5.32
N VAL A 287 -0.70 1.55 -4.46
CA VAL A 287 -0.50 1.34 -3.02
C VAL A 287 -0.82 -0.07 -2.56
N ALA A 288 -1.63 -0.82 -3.31
CA ALA A 288 -1.89 -2.22 -2.97
C ALA A 288 -2.23 -3.04 -4.22
N LEU A 289 -1.96 -4.34 -4.11
CA LEU A 289 -2.32 -5.37 -5.07
C LEU A 289 -3.07 -6.48 -4.35
N ALA A 290 -4.00 -7.15 -5.03
CA ALA A 290 -4.60 -8.39 -4.55
C ALA A 290 -5.06 -9.25 -5.72
N PHE A 291 -5.09 -10.56 -5.51
CA PHE A 291 -5.71 -11.52 -6.43
C PHE A 291 -7.01 -12.05 -5.84
N ASP A 292 -8.01 -12.23 -6.67
CA ASP A 292 -9.20 -12.96 -6.29
C ASP A 292 -9.03 -14.49 -6.47
N SER A 293 -10.10 -15.25 -6.18
CA SER A 293 -10.08 -16.71 -6.30
C SER A 293 -9.93 -17.20 -7.76
N TRP A 294 -10.22 -16.36 -8.73
CA TRP A 294 -10.05 -16.65 -10.18
C TRP A 294 -8.69 -16.17 -10.72
N GLN A 295 -7.76 -15.76 -9.84
CA GLN A 295 -6.45 -15.22 -10.22
C GLN A 295 -6.52 -13.93 -11.05
N ARG A 296 -7.60 -13.14 -10.92
CA ARG A 296 -7.69 -11.81 -11.51
C ARG A 296 -6.96 -10.82 -10.60
N LEU A 297 -6.06 -10.02 -11.18
CA LEU A 297 -5.33 -9.00 -10.46
C LEU A 297 -6.19 -7.75 -10.27
N TYR A 298 -6.21 -7.27 -9.03
CA TYR A 298 -6.76 -5.97 -8.67
C TYR A 298 -5.63 -5.05 -8.21
N VAL A 299 -5.67 -3.81 -8.70
CA VAL A 299 -4.69 -2.76 -8.44
C VAL A 299 -5.40 -1.60 -7.76
N LEU A 300 -4.87 -1.17 -6.61
CA LEU A 300 -5.36 -0.01 -5.88
C LEU A 300 -4.43 1.17 -6.11
N GLU A 301 -4.94 2.23 -6.72
CA GLU A 301 -4.26 3.51 -6.89
C GLU A 301 -4.70 4.49 -5.80
N ILE A 302 -3.73 5.20 -5.17
CA ILE A 302 -4.06 6.19 -4.12
C ILE A 302 -4.63 7.48 -4.69
N GLY A 303 -4.36 7.76 -5.96
CA GLY A 303 -4.87 8.89 -6.71
C GLY A 303 -4.59 8.70 -8.19
N ASN A 304 -5.39 9.31 -9.05
CA ASN A 304 -5.29 9.15 -10.50
C ASN A 304 -4.75 10.40 -11.22
N GLY A 305 -4.11 11.32 -10.51
CA GLY A 305 -3.61 12.60 -11.05
C GLY A 305 -2.18 12.93 -10.65
N PRO A 306 -1.60 14.00 -11.25
CA PRO A 306 -0.15 14.26 -11.30
C PRO A 306 0.44 14.88 -10.04
N SER A 307 -0.28 15.05 -8.96
CA SER A 307 0.29 15.72 -7.80
C SER A 307 -0.06 15.10 -6.47
N PHE A 308 0.98 14.71 -5.77
CA PHE A 308 0.97 14.44 -4.35
C PHE A 308 0.97 15.79 -3.60
N GLY A 309 -0.18 16.30 -3.18
CA GLY A 309 -0.24 17.35 -2.18
C GLY A 309 -0.61 18.78 -2.59
N ALA A 310 -0.92 19.05 -3.87
CA ALA A 310 -1.43 20.37 -4.24
C ALA A 310 -2.97 20.44 -4.24
N PRO A 311 -3.59 21.52 -3.74
CA PRO A 311 -5.01 21.75 -3.94
C PRO A 311 -5.35 22.01 -5.43
N PRO A 312 -6.55 21.62 -5.93
CA PRO A 312 -7.62 20.94 -5.18
C PRO A 312 -7.20 19.52 -4.83
N LEU A 313 -7.65 19.08 -3.66
CA LEU A 313 -7.42 17.75 -3.13
C LEU A 313 -7.48 16.71 -4.25
N ARG A 314 -6.47 15.85 -4.32
CA ARG A 314 -6.19 14.82 -5.32
C ARG A 314 -7.42 14.28 -6.03
N PRO A 315 -7.31 13.97 -7.33
CA PRO A 315 -8.24 13.07 -7.96
C PRO A 315 -8.42 11.82 -7.09
N PRO A 316 -9.65 11.30 -6.95
CA PRO A 316 -9.91 10.14 -6.09
C PRO A 316 -9.05 8.94 -6.49
N GLY A 317 -8.72 8.09 -5.50
CA GLY A 317 -8.13 6.80 -5.73
C GLY A 317 -9.06 5.86 -6.47
N ARG A 318 -8.49 4.81 -7.09
CA ARG A 318 -9.26 3.86 -7.90
C ARG A 318 -8.91 2.42 -7.57
N LEU A 319 -9.92 1.56 -7.61
CA LEU A 319 -9.78 0.12 -7.66
C LEU A 319 -9.95 -0.34 -9.11
N ILE A 320 -8.92 -0.98 -9.65
CA ILE A 320 -8.84 -1.39 -11.07
C ILE A 320 -8.66 -2.90 -11.12
N ARG A 321 -9.47 -3.60 -11.93
CA ARG A 321 -9.25 -5.00 -12.30
C ARG A 321 -8.45 -5.06 -13.59
N VAL A 322 -7.41 -5.88 -13.63
CA VAL A 322 -6.68 -6.24 -14.83
C VAL A 322 -7.34 -7.48 -15.45
N ASN A 323 -7.80 -7.37 -16.67
CA ASN A 323 -8.46 -8.45 -17.39
C ASN A 323 -7.41 -9.37 -18.05
N PRO A 324 -7.77 -10.63 -18.39
CA PRO A 324 -6.84 -11.58 -19.01
C PRO A 324 -6.24 -11.12 -20.33
N ASP A 325 -6.94 -10.27 -21.08
CA ASP A 325 -6.47 -9.66 -22.33
C ASP A 325 -5.56 -8.43 -22.11
N GLY A 326 -5.25 -8.09 -20.85
CA GLY A 326 -4.48 -6.92 -20.46
C GLY A 326 -5.28 -5.62 -20.41
N SER A 327 -6.54 -5.61 -20.82
CA SER A 327 -7.43 -4.47 -20.64
C SER A 327 -7.76 -4.22 -19.16
N ARG A 328 -8.33 -3.07 -18.84
CA ARG A 328 -8.61 -2.65 -17.45
C ARG A 328 -10.06 -2.27 -17.28
N THR A 329 -10.61 -2.69 -16.15
CA THR A 329 -11.93 -2.27 -15.70
C THR A 329 -11.77 -1.47 -14.43
N VAL A 330 -12.20 -0.19 -14.43
CA VAL A 330 -12.33 0.59 -13.19
C VAL A 330 -13.53 0.02 -12.43
N VAL A 331 -13.26 -0.60 -11.29
CA VAL A 331 -14.29 -1.20 -10.43
C VAL A 331 -14.92 -0.12 -9.55
N TYR A 332 -14.09 0.77 -8.98
CA TYR A 332 -14.55 1.89 -8.16
C TYR A 332 -13.53 3.02 -8.19
N ASP A 333 -13.96 4.28 -8.27
CA ASP A 333 -13.11 5.45 -8.49
C ASP A 333 -13.37 6.62 -7.52
N GLN A 334 -14.08 6.39 -6.41
CA GLN A 334 -14.39 7.41 -5.42
C GLN A 334 -13.70 7.15 -4.07
N LEU A 335 -12.48 6.58 -4.12
CA LEU A 335 -11.68 6.34 -2.94
C LEU A 335 -10.91 7.60 -2.53
N PHE A 336 -10.81 7.84 -1.23
CA PHE A 336 -10.08 8.98 -0.70
C PHE A 336 -8.89 8.50 0.13
N TYR A 337 -7.67 8.73 -0.34
CA TYR A 337 -6.42 8.22 0.27
C TYR A 337 -6.52 6.74 0.68
N PRO A 338 -6.85 5.81 -0.22
CA PRO A 338 -6.87 4.40 0.12
C PRO A 338 -5.46 3.93 0.50
N GLY A 339 -5.38 2.96 1.44
CA GLY A 339 -4.09 2.50 1.98
C GLY A 339 -3.81 1.01 1.80
N GLY A 340 -4.84 0.19 1.64
CA GLY A 340 -4.71 -1.26 1.53
C GLY A 340 -5.89 -1.93 0.85
N LEU A 341 -5.67 -3.14 0.35
CA LEU A 341 -6.63 -3.95 -0.40
C LEU A 341 -6.53 -5.42 0.00
N ALA A 342 -7.65 -6.05 0.26
CA ALA A 342 -7.78 -7.50 0.38
C ALA A 342 -9.06 -7.97 -0.32
N ILE A 343 -9.04 -9.17 -0.92
CA ILE A 343 -10.23 -9.79 -1.51
C ILE A 343 -10.75 -10.86 -0.54
N GLY A 344 -12.02 -10.76 -0.18
CA GLY A 344 -12.69 -11.71 0.70
C GLY A 344 -13.21 -12.95 -0.04
N GLU A 345 -13.50 -14.02 0.70
CA GLU A 345 -14.13 -15.23 0.17
C GLU A 345 -15.55 -14.98 -0.37
N ASP A 346 -16.16 -13.86 0.05
CA ASP A 346 -17.46 -13.39 -0.43
C ASP A 346 -17.38 -12.66 -1.80
N ASN A 347 -16.23 -12.75 -2.47
CA ASN A 347 -15.94 -12.06 -3.72
C ASN A 347 -16.18 -10.54 -3.63
N ALA A 348 -15.76 -9.92 -2.52
CA ALA A 348 -15.75 -8.49 -2.36
C ALA A 348 -14.33 -7.97 -2.10
N ALA A 349 -14.04 -6.77 -2.57
CA ALA A 349 -12.82 -6.06 -2.23
C ALA A 349 -13.04 -5.28 -0.92
N TYR A 350 -12.11 -5.43 0.01
CA TYR A 350 -12.03 -4.67 1.23
C TYR A 350 -10.90 -3.67 1.11
N VAL A 351 -11.23 -2.39 1.28
CA VAL A 351 -10.29 -1.29 1.04
C VAL A 351 -10.24 -0.39 2.28
N THR A 352 -9.05 -0.15 2.83
CA THR A 352 -8.90 0.93 3.80
C THR A 352 -8.99 2.26 3.08
N ASN A 353 -9.86 3.14 3.55
CA ASN A 353 -10.12 4.45 2.98
C ASN A 353 -9.90 5.54 4.04
N ASN A 354 -9.60 6.77 3.64
CA ASN A 354 -9.08 7.81 4.53
C ASN A 354 -7.78 7.38 5.25
N GLY A 355 -6.88 6.69 4.56
CA GLY A 355 -5.69 6.03 5.11
C GLY A 355 -4.67 6.96 5.75
N VAL A 356 -4.78 8.27 5.55
CA VAL A 356 -3.90 9.29 6.15
C VAL A 356 -4.58 10.11 7.26
N VAL A 357 -5.79 9.72 7.66
CA VAL A 357 -6.62 10.45 8.65
C VAL A 357 -6.40 9.86 10.05
N PRO A 358 -6.11 10.68 11.06
CA PRO A 358 -5.70 10.23 12.40
C PRO A 358 -6.87 9.83 13.32
N GLY A 359 -7.96 9.36 12.78
CA GLY A 359 -9.19 9.03 13.50
C GLY A 359 -10.31 10.03 13.21
N PRO A 360 -11.44 9.94 13.94
CA PRO A 360 -12.56 10.85 13.74
C PRO A 360 -12.19 12.31 14.02
N ILE A 361 -12.44 13.19 13.03
CA ILE A 361 -12.26 14.63 13.18
C ILE A 361 -13.64 15.28 13.17
N PRO A 362 -14.10 15.93 14.24
CA PRO A 362 -15.42 16.52 14.31
C PRO A 362 -15.68 17.49 13.16
N GLY A 363 -16.80 17.27 12.46
CA GLY A 363 -17.21 18.08 11.31
C GLY A 363 -16.52 17.69 9.99
N GLY A 364 -17.23 17.81 8.88
CA GLY A 364 -16.70 17.60 7.54
C GLY A 364 -16.48 16.14 7.12
N GLN A 365 -15.73 15.96 6.03
CA GLN A 365 -15.53 14.68 5.34
C GLN A 365 -14.77 13.60 6.13
N PHE A 366 -14.07 13.98 7.19
CA PHE A 366 -13.28 13.09 8.05
C PHE A 366 -13.98 12.75 9.38
N ALA A 367 -15.26 13.06 9.52
CA ALA A 367 -16.00 12.79 10.75
C ALA A 367 -16.00 11.30 11.16
N ALA A 368 -15.91 10.41 10.18
CA ALA A 368 -15.82 8.96 10.41
C ALA A 368 -14.38 8.47 10.70
N GLY A 369 -13.36 9.33 10.59
CA GLY A 369 -11.96 8.91 10.63
C GLY A 369 -11.57 8.01 9.45
N GLY A 370 -10.58 7.15 9.65
CA GLY A 370 -10.27 6.08 8.71
C GLY A 370 -11.38 5.03 8.68
N THR A 371 -11.63 4.45 7.52
CA THR A 371 -12.72 3.49 7.29
C THR A 371 -12.23 2.24 6.56
N VAL A 372 -13.02 1.16 6.62
CA VAL A 372 -12.92 0.03 5.70
C VAL A 372 -14.19 -0.01 4.87
N LEU A 373 -14.03 0.02 3.57
CA LEU A 373 -15.09 -0.16 2.59
C LEU A 373 -15.10 -1.61 2.08
N ARG A 374 -16.29 -2.18 1.94
CA ARG A 374 -16.53 -3.43 1.25
C ARG A 374 -17.17 -3.11 -0.09
N ILE A 375 -16.50 -3.44 -1.18
CA ILE A 375 -16.90 -3.16 -2.56
C ILE A 375 -17.20 -4.50 -3.23
N ARG A 376 -18.45 -4.72 -3.65
CA ARG A 376 -18.83 -5.95 -4.35
C ARG A 376 -18.13 -6.01 -5.71
N LEU A 377 -17.55 -7.17 -6.01
CA LEU A 377 -16.93 -7.45 -7.31
C LEU A 377 -17.88 -8.29 -8.18
N ASP A 378 -18.01 -7.90 -9.44
CA ASP A 378 -18.80 -8.64 -10.44
C ASP A 378 -18.01 -9.81 -11.05
#